data_97b39ebeed48bb536676affda8dd50c1
#
_entry.id   97b39ebeed48bb536676affda8dd50c1
#
_cell.length_a   1.000
_cell.length_b   1.000
_cell.length_c   1.000
_cell.angle_alpha   90.00
_cell.angle_beta   90.00
_cell.angle_gamma   90.00
#
_symmetry.space_group_name_H-M   'P 1'
#
loop_
_entity.id
_entity.type
_entity.pdbx_description
1 polymer ?
#
loop_
_entity_poly.entity_id
_entity_poly.type
_entity_poly.pdbx_seq_one_letter_code
_entity_poly.pdbx_strand_id
1 'polypeptide(L)'
;MIFVNLPVADLDTATRFYTGLGFRLDSRFSDENAACVVVSDTICVMLLVPGFFARFAPAPVGDAQRATQVVNCLSAATREEVDDLVLRAVAAGGAEYRPAQEEGGMYGRSFTDVDGHAWEVLHMDLAA
;
A
#
# COMPACT_ATOMS: atom_id res chain seq x y z
N MET A 1 -3.33 -16.43 -1.60
CA MET A 1 -3.66 -15.13 -2.22
C MET A 1 -4.38 -14.23 -1.24
N ILE A 2 -3.97 -12.98 -1.15
CA ILE A 2 -4.66 -12.00 -0.33
C ILE A 2 -5.11 -10.82 -1.20
N PHE A 3 -6.34 -10.33 -0.93
CA PHE A 3 -6.85 -9.08 -1.49
C PHE A 3 -6.97 -8.08 -0.35
N VAL A 4 -6.14 -7.04 -0.38
CA VAL A 4 -6.17 -5.98 0.61
C VAL A 4 -7.12 -4.90 0.09
N ASN A 5 -8.27 -4.73 0.74
CA ASN A 5 -9.28 -3.76 0.32
C ASN A 5 -9.08 -2.45 1.08
N LEU A 6 -8.90 -1.36 0.35
CA LEU A 6 -8.67 -0.04 0.93
C LEU A 6 -9.70 0.96 0.39
N PRO A 7 -10.38 1.70 1.28
CA PRO A 7 -11.24 2.80 0.82
C PRO A 7 -10.38 3.98 0.38
N VAL A 8 -10.71 4.57 -0.76
CA VAL A 8 -9.97 5.71 -1.31
C VAL A 8 -10.92 6.83 -1.71
N ALA A 9 -10.51 8.08 -1.49
CA ALA A 9 -11.36 9.24 -1.77
C ALA A 9 -11.51 9.47 -3.27
N ASP A 10 -10.42 9.29 -4.04
CA ASP A 10 -10.40 9.48 -5.49
C ASP A 10 -9.71 8.28 -6.12
N LEU A 11 -10.47 7.50 -6.91
CA LEU A 11 -9.98 6.25 -7.46
C LEU A 11 -8.80 6.46 -8.43
N ASP A 12 -8.89 7.48 -9.28
CA ASP A 12 -7.82 7.75 -10.25
C ASP A 12 -6.52 8.18 -9.57
N THR A 13 -6.63 9.05 -8.57
CA THR A 13 -5.47 9.50 -7.79
C THR A 13 -4.81 8.33 -7.06
N ALA A 14 -5.60 7.49 -6.41
CA ALA A 14 -5.09 6.33 -5.71
C ALA A 14 -4.44 5.32 -6.68
N THR A 15 -5.07 5.08 -7.81
CA THR A 15 -4.54 4.18 -8.85
C THR A 15 -3.18 4.67 -9.35
N ARG A 16 -3.06 5.98 -9.62
CA ARG A 16 -1.78 6.56 -10.06
C ARG A 16 -0.69 6.42 -9.00
N PHE A 17 -1.06 6.54 -7.72
CA PHE A 17 -0.10 6.32 -6.64
C PHE A 17 0.49 4.91 -6.70
N TYR A 18 -0.36 3.88 -6.71
CA TYR A 18 0.10 2.50 -6.64
C TYR A 18 0.79 2.04 -7.93
N THR A 19 0.34 2.50 -9.09
CA THR A 19 1.07 2.21 -10.34
C THR A 19 2.41 2.94 -10.38
N GLY A 20 2.51 4.11 -9.74
CA GLY A 20 3.78 4.82 -9.58
C GLY A 20 4.79 4.08 -8.71
N LEU A 21 4.33 3.18 -7.84
CA LEU A 21 5.21 2.29 -7.08
C LEU A 21 5.79 1.15 -7.92
N GLY A 22 5.29 0.98 -9.15
CA GLY A 22 5.68 -0.11 -10.03
C GLY A 22 4.71 -1.29 -10.04
N PHE A 23 3.60 -1.20 -9.34
CA PHE A 23 2.58 -2.24 -9.34
C PHE A 23 1.71 -2.14 -10.60
N ARG A 24 1.07 -3.24 -10.97
CA ARG A 24 0.33 -3.33 -12.22
C ARG A 24 -1.17 -3.25 -11.99
N LEU A 25 -1.84 -2.36 -12.74
CA LEU A 25 -3.31 -2.33 -12.75
C LEU A 25 -3.83 -3.51 -13.58
N ASP A 26 -4.74 -4.29 -12.99
CA ASP A 26 -5.46 -5.33 -13.70
C ASP A 26 -6.84 -4.80 -14.13
N SER A 27 -6.94 -4.42 -15.40
CA SER A 27 -8.16 -3.80 -15.94
C SER A 27 -9.36 -4.76 -15.98
N ARG A 28 -9.11 -6.07 -15.96
CA ARG A 28 -10.19 -7.08 -15.97
C ARG A 28 -11.04 -7.02 -14.70
N PHE A 29 -10.46 -6.55 -13.60
CA PHE A 29 -11.12 -6.46 -12.30
C PHE A 29 -11.22 -5.02 -11.81
N SER A 30 -11.25 -4.07 -12.75
CA SER A 30 -11.30 -2.64 -12.44
C SER A 30 -12.46 -2.00 -13.19
N ASP A 31 -13.16 -1.08 -12.51
CA ASP A 31 -14.28 -0.32 -13.08
C ASP A 31 -14.37 1.04 -12.39
N GLU A 32 -15.51 1.71 -12.45
CA GLU A 32 -15.70 3.02 -11.83
C GLU A 32 -15.75 2.99 -10.30
N ASN A 33 -15.90 1.80 -9.69
CA ASN A 33 -15.99 1.64 -8.23
C ASN A 33 -14.74 1.05 -7.60
N ALA A 34 -13.91 0.38 -8.40
CA ALA A 34 -12.80 -0.40 -7.88
C ALA A 34 -11.64 -0.45 -8.86
N ALA A 35 -10.42 -0.45 -8.35
CA ALA A 35 -9.22 -0.71 -9.13
C ALA A 35 -8.44 -1.85 -8.48
N CYS A 36 -8.09 -2.85 -9.27
CA CYS A 36 -7.29 -3.99 -8.84
C CYS A 36 -5.83 -3.74 -9.17
N VAL A 37 -5.00 -3.60 -8.16
CA VAL A 37 -3.56 -3.39 -8.31
C VAL A 37 -2.84 -4.66 -7.89
N VAL A 38 -2.05 -5.22 -8.80
CA VAL A 38 -1.32 -6.47 -8.57
C VAL A 38 0.06 -6.13 -8.00
N VAL A 39 0.31 -6.56 -6.76
CA VAL A 39 1.61 -6.42 -6.10
C VAL A 39 2.50 -7.62 -6.44
N SER A 40 1.95 -8.82 -6.35
CA SER A 40 2.64 -10.07 -6.65
C SER A 40 1.63 -11.13 -7.07
N ASP A 41 2.11 -12.34 -7.35
CA ASP A 41 1.24 -13.47 -7.69
C ASP A 41 0.25 -13.84 -6.59
N THR A 42 0.52 -13.42 -5.36
CA THR A 42 -0.29 -13.80 -4.19
C THR A 42 -0.91 -12.61 -3.47
N ILE A 43 -0.63 -11.38 -3.90
CA ILE A 43 -1.09 -10.16 -3.22
C ILE A 43 -1.65 -9.18 -4.24
N CYS A 44 -2.91 -8.81 -4.05
CA CYS A 44 -3.56 -7.73 -4.78
C CYS A 44 -4.07 -6.68 -3.79
N VAL A 45 -4.02 -5.42 -4.19
CA VAL A 45 -4.63 -4.32 -3.45
C VAL A 45 -5.85 -3.86 -4.24
N MET A 46 -7.01 -3.91 -3.60
CA MET A 46 -8.25 -3.41 -4.19
C MET A 46 -8.51 -2.01 -3.67
N LEU A 47 -8.48 -1.04 -4.54
CA LEU A 47 -8.79 0.34 -4.22
C LEU A 47 -10.28 0.54 -4.50
N LEU A 48 -11.05 0.88 -3.47
CA LEU A 48 -12.50 0.92 -3.56
C LEU A 48 -13.00 2.32 -3.20
N VAL A 49 -13.92 2.86 -4.00
CA VAL A 49 -14.61 4.10 -3.60
C VAL A 49 -15.35 3.86 -2.28
N PRO A 50 -15.50 4.88 -1.41
CA PRO A 50 -16.02 4.65 -0.04
C PRO A 50 -17.38 3.98 0.00
N GLY A 51 -18.30 4.35 -0.88
CA GLY A 51 -19.62 3.73 -0.93
C GLY A 51 -19.60 2.26 -1.31
N PHE A 52 -18.66 1.87 -2.17
CA PHE A 52 -18.48 0.46 -2.53
C PHE A 52 -17.81 -0.33 -1.39
N PHE A 53 -16.76 0.26 -0.79
CA PHE A 53 -16.10 -0.34 0.38
C PHE A 53 -17.10 -0.61 1.51
N ALA A 54 -18.01 0.33 1.76
CA ALA A 54 -19.00 0.21 2.83
C ALA A 54 -19.88 -1.04 2.70
N ARG A 55 -20.06 -1.57 1.48
CA ARG A 55 -20.86 -2.77 1.25
C ARG A 55 -20.22 -4.03 1.84
N PHE A 56 -18.91 -4.01 2.06
CA PHE A 56 -18.15 -5.14 2.60
C PHE A 56 -17.77 -4.94 4.06
N ALA A 57 -17.91 -3.71 4.58
CA ALA A 57 -17.48 -3.37 5.93
C ALA A 57 -18.60 -3.65 6.93
N PRO A 58 -18.28 -4.23 8.11
CA PRO A 58 -19.27 -4.51 9.15
C PRO A 58 -19.59 -3.27 10.01
N ALA A 59 -18.87 -2.18 9.83
CA ALA A 59 -18.98 -0.94 10.60
C ALA A 59 -18.77 0.25 9.66
N PRO A 60 -19.06 1.49 10.09
CA PRO A 60 -18.82 2.68 9.27
C PRO A 60 -17.38 2.77 8.79
N VAL A 61 -17.20 3.28 7.58
CA VAL A 61 -15.87 3.43 6.97
C VAL A 61 -15.08 4.48 7.75
N GLY A 62 -13.89 4.09 8.23
CA GLY A 62 -13.00 4.99 8.95
C GLY A 62 -12.21 5.91 8.03
N ASP A 63 -11.57 6.90 8.64
CA ASP A 63 -10.66 7.82 7.96
C ASP A 63 -9.21 7.47 8.36
N ALA A 64 -8.44 6.92 7.42
CA ALA A 64 -7.08 6.49 7.67
C ALA A 64 -6.13 7.66 8.01
N GLN A 65 -6.48 8.89 7.64
CA GLN A 65 -5.68 10.06 8.00
C GLN A 65 -5.83 10.44 9.46
N ARG A 66 -6.91 9.99 10.11
CA ARG A 66 -7.20 10.31 11.50
C ARG A 66 -6.91 9.18 12.46
N ALA A 67 -6.99 7.93 12.00
CA ALA A 67 -6.81 6.77 12.85
C ALA A 67 -6.23 5.62 12.03
N THR A 68 -5.17 5.00 12.56
CA THR A 68 -4.55 3.83 11.95
C THR A 68 -4.97 2.58 12.71
N GLN A 69 -5.56 1.62 12.01
CA GLN A 69 -5.86 0.32 12.59
C GLN A 69 -5.00 -0.80 12.01
N VAL A 70 -4.54 -0.62 10.77
CA VAL A 70 -3.79 -1.64 10.06
C VAL A 70 -2.54 -1.02 9.45
N VAL A 71 -1.41 -1.69 9.60
CA VAL A 71 -0.18 -1.40 8.88
C VAL A 71 0.11 -2.62 8.03
N ASN A 72 0.09 -2.47 6.72
CA ASN A 72 0.43 -3.56 5.81
C ASN A 72 1.94 -3.53 5.54
N CYS A 73 2.60 -4.66 5.71
CA CYS A 73 4.03 -4.77 5.53
C CYS A 73 4.33 -5.65 4.31
N LEU A 74 5.06 -5.11 3.34
CA LEU A 74 5.53 -5.85 2.18
C LEU A 74 7.00 -6.24 2.40
N SER A 75 7.35 -7.44 1.99
CA SER A 75 8.75 -7.87 1.97
C SER A 75 9.43 -7.40 0.69
N ALA A 76 10.73 -7.17 0.79
CA ALA A 76 11.58 -6.86 -0.35
C ALA A 76 12.82 -7.75 -0.33
N ALA A 77 13.32 -8.11 -1.52
CA ALA A 77 14.44 -9.02 -1.65
C ALA A 77 15.77 -8.39 -1.24
N THR A 78 15.89 -7.06 -1.34
CA THR A 78 17.10 -6.32 -1.01
C THR A 78 16.79 -5.03 -0.28
N ARG A 79 17.81 -4.45 0.39
CA ARG A 79 17.69 -3.13 1.02
C ARG A 79 17.42 -2.04 -0.03
N GLU A 80 18.04 -2.17 -1.20
CA GLU A 80 17.85 -1.22 -2.31
C GLU A 80 16.40 -1.20 -2.79
N GLU A 81 15.75 -2.36 -2.81
CA GLU A 81 14.32 -2.42 -3.17
C GLU A 81 13.43 -1.74 -2.12
N VAL A 82 13.78 -1.85 -0.84
CA VAL A 82 13.07 -1.10 0.23
C VAL A 82 13.19 0.40 -0.04
N ASP A 83 14.40 0.89 -0.26
CA ASP A 83 14.64 2.31 -0.51
C ASP A 83 13.93 2.79 -1.77
N ASP A 84 14.01 2.02 -2.85
CA ASP A 84 13.40 2.38 -4.12
C ASP A 84 11.87 2.50 -3.99
N LEU A 85 11.24 1.55 -3.32
CA LEU A 85 9.79 1.57 -3.16
C LEU A 85 9.33 2.80 -2.35
N VAL A 86 10.03 3.11 -1.26
CA VAL A 86 9.68 4.28 -0.43
C VAL A 86 9.93 5.59 -1.19
N LEU A 87 11.03 5.69 -1.94
CA LEU A 87 11.29 6.87 -2.77
C LEU A 87 10.21 7.06 -3.82
N ARG A 88 9.76 5.99 -4.46
CA ARG A 88 8.65 6.04 -5.42
C ARG A 88 7.35 6.47 -4.75
N ALA A 89 7.08 5.97 -3.55
CA ALA A 89 5.88 6.35 -2.79
C ALA A 89 5.86 7.84 -2.49
N VAL A 90 6.98 8.40 -2.03
CA VAL A 90 7.10 9.85 -1.76
C VAL A 90 6.94 10.65 -3.04
N ALA A 91 7.57 10.21 -4.13
CA ALA A 91 7.45 10.88 -5.43
C ALA A 91 6.02 10.85 -5.97
N ALA A 92 5.25 9.81 -5.64
CA ALA A 92 3.88 9.64 -6.11
C ALA A 92 2.84 10.37 -5.22
N GLY A 93 3.27 11.06 -4.18
CA GLY A 93 2.37 11.85 -3.32
C GLY A 93 2.15 11.30 -1.93
N GLY A 94 2.77 10.17 -1.58
CA GLY A 94 2.77 9.65 -0.22
C GLY A 94 3.81 10.33 0.66
N ALA A 95 3.96 9.85 1.88
CA ALA A 95 4.92 10.39 2.84
C ALA A 95 5.55 9.28 3.66
N GLU A 96 6.84 9.40 3.92
CA GLU A 96 7.51 8.54 4.89
C GLU A 96 7.18 9.06 6.29
N TYR A 97 6.67 8.22 7.19
CA TYR A 97 6.14 8.70 8.47
C TYR A 97 7.03 8.38 9.66
N ARG A 98 8.11 7.65 9.48
CA ARG A 98 9.13 7.47 10.53
C ARG A 98 10.48 7.14 9.91
N PRO A 99 11.60 7.35 10.64
CA PRO A 99 12.92 7.05 10.13
C PRO A 99 13.11 5.57 9.78
N ALA A 100 14.04 5.28 8.87
CA ALA A 100 14.44 3.92 8.57
C ALA A 100 14.89 3.20 9.84
N GLN A 101 14.55 1.93 9.95
CA GLN A 101 14.90 1.09 11.10
C GLN A 101 15.79 -0.06 10.66
N GLU A 102 16.79 -0.30 11.45
CA GLU A 102 17.75 -1.36 11.19
C GLU A 102 18.06 -2.08 12.50
N GLU A 103 17.69 -3.35 12.57
CA GLU A 103 17.83 -4.13 13.80
C GLU A 103 17.91 -5.62 13.45
N GLY A 104 18.95 -6.31 13.95
CA GLY A 104 19.03 -7.76 13.89
C GLY A 104 18.96 -8.34 12.47
N GLY A 105 19.56 -7.71 11.48
CA GLY A 105 19.49 -8.15 10.09
C GLY A 105 18.25 -7.71 9.35
N MET A 106 17.35 -6.97 10.02
CA MET A 106 16.18 -6.38 9.41
C MET A 106 16.41 -4.94 9.02
N TYR A 107 15.96 -4.56 7.83
CA TYR A 107 15.95 -3.17 7.38
C TYR A 107 14.55 -2.82 6.90
N GLY A 108 13.95 -1.80 7.50
CA GLY A 108 12.59 -1.41 7.20
C GLY A 108 12.41 0.09 7.05
N ARG A 109 11.50 0.47 6.18
CA ARG A 109 11.04 1.85 6.01
C ARG A 109 9.52 1.85 5.89
N SER A 110 8.94 3.03 5.97
CA SER A 110 7.49 3.17 6.03
C SER A 110 6.99 4.28 5.13
N PHE A 111 5.76 4.19 4.71
CA PHE A 111 5.09 5.28 4.01
C PHE A 111 3.58 5.23 4.22
N THR A 112 2.93 6.36 4.04
CA THR A 112 1.49 6.43 3.86
C THR A 112 1.17 6.68 2.39
N ASP A 113 0.06 6.14 1.91
CA ASP A 113 -0.44 6.47 0.59
C ASP A 113 -1.17 7.82 0.60
N VAL A 114 -1.77 8.20 -0.52
CA VAL A 114 -2.46 9.50 -0.66
C VAL A 114 -3.72 9.63 0.20
N ASP A 115 -4.24 8.51 0.70
CA ASP A 115 -5.40 8.46 1.59
C ASP A 115 -5.03 8.28 3.05
N GLY A 116 -3.75 8.14 3.37
CA GLY A 116 -3.27 7.94 4.73
C GLY A 116 -3.14 6.48 5.17
N HIS A 117 -3.36 5.52 4.27
CA HIS A 117 -3.15 4.12 4.61
C HIS A 117 -1.67 3.84 4.84
N ALA A 118 -1.38 3.14 5.95
CA ALA A 118 0.00 2.92 6.41
C ALA A 118 0.58 1.64 5.83
N TRP A 119 1.80 1.74 5.34
CA TRP A 119 2.57 0.65 4.78
C TRP A 119 3.98 0.61 5.37
N GLU A 120 4.51 -0.58 5.51
CA GLU A 120 5.94 -0.81 5.76
C GLU A 120 6.52 -1.66 4.64
N VAL A 121 7.81 -1.49 4.40
CA VAL A 121 8.58 -2.33 3.48
C VAL A 121 9.76 -2.87 4.25
N LEU A 122 9.95 -4.18 4.23
CA LEU A 122 10.91 -4.86 5.08
C LEU A 122 11.80 -5.79 4.28
N HIS A 123 13.09 -5.67 4.47
CA HIS A 123 14.07 -6.67 4.04
C HIS A 123 14.62 -7.38 5.27
N MET A 124 14.67 -8.70 5.22
CA MET A 124 15.30 -9.51 6.26
C MET A 124 16.44 -10.31 5.65
N ASP A 125 17.61 -10.18 6.26
CA ASP A 125 18.76 -11.03 5.93
C ASP A 125 18.75 -12.24 6.85
N LEU A 126 18.13 -13.32 6.38
CA LEU A 126 18.01 -14.56 7.17
C LEU A 126 19.27 -15.39 7.19
N ALA A 127 20.28 -15.01 6.39
CA ALA A 127 21.58 -15.69 6.37
C ALA A 127 22.57 -15.09 7.37
N ALA A 128 22.23 -13.97 7.98
CA ALA A 128 23.09 -13.27 8.93
C ALA A 128 23.03 -13.92 10.32
#